data_32fcaa5ebe417462767701bf91de716a
#
_entry.id   32fcaa5ebe417462767701bf91de716a
#
_cell.length_a   1.000
_cell.length_b   1.000
_cell.length_c   1.000
_cell.angle_alpha   90.00
_cell.angle_beta   90.00
_cell.angle_gamma   90.00
#
_symmetry.space_group_name_H-M   'P 1'
#
loop_
_entity.id
_entity.type
_entity.pdbx_description
1 polymer ?
#
loop_
_entity_poly.entity_id
_entity_poly.type
_entity_poly.pdbx_seq_one_letter_code
_entity_poly.pdbx_strand_id
1 'polypeptide(L)'
;SRGHSEGGDAYSPGWFELPMTPGERVVMLVNVGASSDATDRKLRKEESEAQFAGRLKGSLEHFIVRRGTGKTVIAGYPWFLDWGRDTLIVARGMLAAGMVEEVCDLVVTFASLEENGTLPNTLQGDNATNRDTSDAPLWFGVICEELTASGLDLSRLQAADRSVLEVLQSIASNYRDGTPNGIRMDEVSGLIWSPTHFTWMDTNHPAGTPREGYPVEIQALWIRLLRQLSDEWDGLKLQAEGSFKKLFSLEEGWLADQLVAGEGKSATDAMPDNALRSNGLLAVALGVVEPEPARQMVAAAQRHLVVPGAVRSLAPLVVNPPLPIMSLDGTLLNEPDKPYCGRYEGDEDTRRKPAYHNGTAWVWSLPVFCEALAQAWDFTPQSVAAAKSYLLSAETLLNEGCLGHLPEILDGDTPHTQRGCDAQAWSVSEAYRVWKLLNEK
;
A
#
# COMPACT_ATOMS: atom_id res chain seq x y z
N SER A 1 -7.65 3.32 21.24
CA SER A 1 -6.19 3.32 21.42
C SER A 1 -5.59 2.31 20.44
N ARG A 2 -4.53 2.70 19.75
CA ARG A 2 -3.84 1.82 18.78
C ARG A 2 -2.90 0.81 19.47
N GLY A 3 -3.16 0.45 20.72
CA GLY A 3 -2.31 -0.45 21.51
C GLY A 3 -1.03 0.21 22.05
N HIS A 4 -0.87 1.53 21.88
CA HIS A 4 0.21 2.30 22.49
C HIS A 4 -0.21 2.76 23.89
N SER A 5 0.76 2.91 24.79
CA SER A 5 0.50 3.49 26.12
C SER A 5 -0.06 4.92 25.96
N GLU A 6 -1.15 5.22 26.64
CA GLU A 6 -1.87 6.50 26.53
C GLU A 6 -1.12 7.70 27.14
N GLY A 7 0.08 7.51 27.62
CA GLY A 7 0.92 8.56 28.18
C GLY A 7 2.29 8.02 28.57
N GLY A 8 3.22 8.90 28.66
CA GLY A 8 4.57 8.67 29.14
C GLY A 8 5.27 9.99 29.40
N ASP A 9 6.19 9.97 30.34
CA ASP A 9 7.03 11.11 30.61
C ASP A 9 8.08 11.23 29.51
N ALA A 10 8.18 12.40 28.88
CA ALA A 10 9.25 12.75 27.97
C ALA A 10 10.17 13.75 28.62
N TYR A 11 11.45 13.42 28.70
CA TYR A 11 12.47 14.37 29.16
C TYR A 11 12.85 15.31 28.03
N SER A 12 12.67 16.61 28.25
CA SER A 12 13.18 17.66 27.34
C SER A 12 14.47 18.22 27.93
N PRO A 13 15.63 18.00 27.31
CA PRO A 13 16.91 18.55 27.77
C PRO A 13 17.02 20.07 27.55
N GLY A 14 16.03 20.66 26.85
CA GLY A 14 16.04 22.08 26.48
C GLY A 14 15.86 22.27 24.96
N TRP A 15 16.36 23.35 24.45
CA TRP A 15 16.34 23.71 23.03
C TRP A 15 17.70 24.21 22.57
N PHE A 16 17.92 24.17 21.29
CA PHE A 16 19.08 24.77 20.64
C PHE A 16 18.62 26.03 19.92
N GLU A 17 19.35 27.12 20.10
CA GLU A 17 19.15 28.35 19.36
C GLU A 17 20.41 28.63 18.53
N LEU A 18 20.25 28.63 17.21
CA LEU A 18 21.34 28.75 16.26
C LEU A 18 21.04 29.91 15.31
N PRO A 19 21.81 31.01 15.34
CA PRO A 19 21.67 32.07 14.36
C PRO A 19 22.11 31.53 12.99
N MET A 20 21.25 31.69 11.97
CA MET A 20 21.51 31.24 10.60
C MET A 20 21.38 32.40 9.63
N THR A 21 22.28 32.42 8.64
CA THR A 21 22.19 33.32 7.51
C THR A 21 21.62 32.62 6.28
N PRO A 22 21.01 33.33 5.30
CA PRO A 22 20.52 32.72 4.08
C PRO A 22 21.59 31.88 3.37
N GLY A 23 21.31 30.62 3.10
CA GLY A 23 22.26 29.68 2.48
C GLY A 23 23.13 28.88 3.45
N GLU A 24 23.08 29.16 4.74
CA GLU A 24 23.79 28.40 5.78
C GLU A 24 23.01 27.15 6.18
N ARG A 25 23.73 26.07 6.48
CA ARG A 25 23.16 24.78 6.92
C ARG A 25 23.69 24.39 8.27
N VAL A 26 22.79 23.91 9.13
CA VAL A 26 23.14 23.30 10.41
C VAL A 26 22.59 21.89 10.44
N VAL A 27 23.46 20.94 10.83
CA VAL A 27 23.09 19.52 10.98
C VAL A 27 23.16 19.16 12.45
N MET A 28 22.07 18.66 13.00
CA MET A 28 22.03 18.11 14.35
C MET A 28 22.06 16.57 14.26
N LEU A 29 23.05 15.95 14.90
CA LEU A 29 23.14 14.50 15.01
C LEU A 29 22.77 14.07 16.43
N VAL A 30 21.81 13.17 16.54
CA VAL A 30 21.43 12.54 17.82
C VAL A 30 21.80 11.07 17.76
N ASN A 31 22.72 10.64 18.64
CA ASN A 31 23.13 9.25 18.74
C ASN A 31 22.68 8.65 20.06
N VAL A 32 22.20 7.39 20.03
CA VAL A 32 21.88 6.61 21.22
C VAL A 32 22.93 5.50 21.33
N GLY A 33 23.70 5.54 22.41
CA GLY A 33 24.78 4.56 22.72
C GLY A 33 26.19 5.14 22.60
N ALA A 34 27.17 4.42 23.13
CA ALA A 34 28.58 4.82 23.18
C ALA A 34 29.38 4.42 21.92
N SER A 35 28.96 4.83 20.74
CA SER A 35 29.73 4.57 19.51
C SER A 35 30.54 5.82 19.18
N SER A 36 31.88 5.66 19.21
CA SER A 36 32.84 6.71 18.85
C SER A 36 32.96 6.95 17.33
N ASP A 37 32.22 6.20 16.49
CA ASP A 37 32.32 6.27 15.04
C ASP A 37 31.42 7.33 14.39
N ALA A 38 30.87 8.24 15.18
CA ALA A 38 30.02 9.36 14.69
C ALA A 38 30.79 10.41 13.88
N THR A 39 32.12 10.38 13.88
CA THR A 39 32.97 11.41 13.25
C THR A 39 33.29 11.18 11.78
N ASP A 40 32.98 10.00 11.22
CA ASP A 40 33.38 9.67 9.83
C ASP A 40 32.24 9.54 8.82
N ARG A 41 31.00 9.84 9.19
CA ARG A 41 30.00 10.15 8.16
C ARG A 41 30.35 11.53 7.58
N LYS A 42 31.28 11.55 6.64
CA LYS A 42 31.39 12.66 5.69
C LYS A 42 29.96 12.94 5.24
N LEU A 43 29.46 14.15 5.60
CA LEU A 43 28.27 14.72 4.96
C LEU A 43 28.46 14.44 3.48
N ARG A 44 27.69 13.50 2.92
CA ARG A 44 27.75 13.23 1.48
C ARG A 44 27.50 14.59 0.85
N LYS A 45 28.47 15.07 0.10
CA LYS A 45 28.31 16.25 -0.72
C LYS A 45 27.05 15.94 -1.52
N GLU A 46 25.98 16.70 -1.26
CA GLU A 46 24.73 16.54 -1.98
C GLU A 46 25.06 16.63 -3.46
N GLU A 47 24.98 15.50 -4.15
CA GLU A 47 24.91 15.52 -5.58
C GLU A 47 23.65 16.31 -5.90
N SER A 48 23.85 17.43 -6.54
CA SER A 48 22.91 18.48 -6.88
C SER A 48 21.46 18.23 -6.48
N GLU A 49 20.93 19.09 -5.66
CA GLU A 49 19.54 19.16 -5.12
C GLU A 49 18.43 18.98 -6.14
N ALA A 50 18.78 18.77 -7.38
CA ALA A 50 17.91 18.89 -8.54
C ALA A 50 17.17 17.62 -8.94
N GLN A 51 17.43 16.46 -8.32
CA GLN A 51 16.78 15.23 -8.78
C GLN A 51 15.81 14.70 -7.74
N PHE A 52 14.52 14.81 -8.03
CA PHE A 52 13.39 14.23 -7.30
C PHE A 52 13.65 12.78 -6.87
N ALA A 53 14.17 11.95 -7.79
CA ALA A 53 14.54 10.57 -7.50
C ALA A 53 15.64 10.42 -6.43
N GLY A 54 16.65 11.29 -6.43
CA GLY A 54 17.72 11.25 -5.40
C GLY A 54 17.19 11.55 -4.02
N ARG A 55 16.26 12.49 -3.90
CA ARG A 55 15.58 12.82 -2.64
C ARG A 55 14.74 11.65 -2.14
N LEU A 56 13.92 11.05 -3.02
CA LEU A 56 13.10 9.88 -2.68
C LEU A 56 13.97 8.69 -2.25
N LYS A 57 15.06 8.41 -2.96
CA LYS A 57 15.99 7.34 -2.58
C LYS A 57 16.62 7.57 -1.22
N GLY A 58 17.09 8.80 -0.95
CA GLY A 58 17.65 9.16 0.36
C GLY A 58 16.64 9.02 1.48
N SER A 59 15.37 9.40 1.23
CA SER A 59 14.28 9.22 2.20
C SER A 59 13.95 7.75 2.44
N LEU A 60 13.95 6.92 1.41
CA LEU A 60 13.68 5.48 1.53
C LEU A 60 14.67 4.79 2.49
N GLU A 61 15.95 5.17 2.44
CA GLU A 61 17.00 4.59 3.30
C GLU A 61 16.71 4.81 4.80
N HIS A 62 15.96 5.85 5.18
CA HIS A 62 15.64 6.15 6.57
C HIS A 62 14.64 5.19 7.21
N PHE A 63 13.85 4.50 6.41
CA PHE A 63 12.85 3.53 6.90
C PHE A 63 13.43 2.14 7.09
N ILE A 64 14.60 1.85 6.54
CA ILE A 64 15.27 0.55 6.63
C ILE A 64 16.06 0.50 7.93
N VAL A 65 15.63 -0.35 8.85
CA VAL A 65 16.23 -0.45 10.19
C VAL A 65 16.72 -1.87 10.47
N ARG A 66 17.62 -1.99 11.45
CA ARG A 66 18.10 -3.30 11.91
C ARG A 66 17.04 -3.99 12.77
N ARG A 67 16.81 -5.29 12.49
CA ARG A 67 15.99 -6.18 13.31
C ARG A 67 16.79 -7.46 13.62
N GLY A 68 17.18 -7.64 14.88
CA GLY A 68 18.06 -8.76 15.23
C GLY A 68 19.35 -8.75 14.42
N THR A 69 19.59 -9.83 13.66
CA THR A 69 20.71 -9.97 12.73
C THR A 69 20.40 -9.47 11.32
N GLY A 70 19.14 -9.30 10.97
CA GLY A 70 18.67 -8.82 9.67
C GLY A 70 18.16 -7.38 9.67
N LYS A 71 17.34 -7.06 8.71
CA LYS A 71 16.72 -5.73 8.50
C LYS A 71 15.21 -5.85 8.44
N THR A 72 14.54 -4.75 8.70
CA THR A 72 13.10 -4.58 8.46
C THR A 72 12.82 -3.15 8.03
N VAL A 73 11.54 -2.85 7.76
CA VAL A 73 11.07 -1.52 7.38
C VAL A 73 10.14 -0.96 8.46
N ILE A 74 10.40 0.27 8.88
CA ILE A 74 9.42 1.04 9.64
C ILE A 74 8.41 1.62 8.68
N ALA A 75 7.12 1.31 8.86
CA ALA A 75 6.06 1.74 7.94
C ALA A 75 5.90 3.27 7.89
N GLY A 76 6.18 3.95 9.01
CA GLY A 76 6.15 5.42 9.04
C GLY A 76 6.48 6.04 10.38
N TYR A 77 7.04 7.22 10.32
CA TYR A 77 7.41 7.99 11.50
C TYR A 77 6.38 9.09 11.78
N PRO A 78 6.06 9.37 13.10
CA PRO A 78 6.77 8.87 14.28
C PRO A 78 6.16 7.64 14.97
N TRP A 79 5.03 7.07 14.51
CA TRP A 79 4.30 6.08 15.34
C TRP A 79 4.05 4.71 14.71
N PHE A 80 4.21 4.53 13.39
CA PHE A 80 4.10 3.20 12.81
C PHE A 80 5.36 2.39 13.05
N LEU A 81 5.18 1.09 13.28
CA LEU A 81 6.24 0.12 13.47
C LEU A 81 6.42 -0.73 12.20
N ASP A 82 6.68 -2.00 12.39
CA ASP A 82 6.90 -2.99 11.35
C ASP A 82 5.54 -3.61 10.94
N TRP A 83 5.09 -3.28 9.73
CA TRP A 83 3.85 -3.78 9.14
C TRP A 83 4.16 -4.65 7.93
N GLY A 84 3.57 -5.86 7.89
CA GLY A 84 3.85 -6.84 6.83
C GLY A 84 3.52 -6.32 5.44
N ARG A 85 2.31 -5.81 5.24
CA ARG A 85 1.89 -5.21 3.97
C ARG A 85 2.83 -4.09 3.53
N ASP A 86 3.08 -3.14 4.43
CA ASP A 86 3.91 -1.97 4.15
C ASP A 86 5.32 -2.38 3.77
N THR A 87 5.93 -3.29 4.54
CA THR A 87 7.27 -3.80 4.27
C THR A 87 7.37 -4.45 2.90
N LEU A 88 6.38 -5.27 2.50
CA LEU A 88 6.38 -5.97 1.21
C LEU A 88 6.14 -5.01 0.02
N ILE A 89 5.32 -3.98 0.19
CA ILE A 89 5.16 -2.91 -0.82
C ILE A 89 6.46 -2.09 -0.91
N VAL A 90 7.05 -1.71 0.22
CA VAL A 90 8.31 -0.94 0.27
C VAL A 90 9.47 -1.71 -0.35
N ALA A 91 9.51 -3.02 -0.20
CA ALA A 91 10.53 -3.89 -0.81
C ALA A 91 10.62 -3.72 -2.34
N ARG A 92 9.52 -3.39 -3.03
CA ARG A 92 9.50 -3.09 -4.46
C ARG A 92 10.33 -1.83 -4.78
N GLY A 93 10.19 -0.77 -3.99
CA GLY A 93 11.00 0.45 -4.12
C GLY A 93 12.46 0.21 -3.76
N MET A 94 12.74 -0.64 -2.76
CA MET A 94 14.09 -1.06 -2.42
C MET A 94 14.75 -1.83 -3.56
N LEU A 95 14.02 -2.75 -4.21
CA LEU A 95 14.50 -3.50 -5.37
C LEU A 95 14.82 -2.54 -6.54
N ALA A 96 13.94 -1.58 -6.83
CA ALA A 96 14.17 -0.54 -7.82
C ALA A 96 15.38 0.37 -7.48
N ALA A 97 15.72 0.51 -6.19
CA ALA A 97 16.90 1.23 -5.70
C ALA A 97 18.21 0.40 -5.76
N GLY A 98 18.14 -0.87 -6.16
CA GLY A 98 19.27 -1.80 -6.25
C GLY A 98 19.62 -2.48 -4.92
N MET A 99 18.75 -2.46 -3.93
CA MET A 99 18.95 -3.05 -2.59
C MET A 99 18.54 -4.54 -2.60
N VAL A 100 19.10 -5.32 -3.52
CA VAL A 100 18.68 -6.72 -3.76
C VAL A 100 18.91 -7.61 -2.54
N GLU A 101 20.05 -7.47 -1.88
CA GLU A 101 20.40 -8.28 -0.71
C GLU A 101 19.42 -8.02 0.44
N GLU A 102 19.13 -6.75 0.73
CA GLU A 102 18.18 -6.36 1.75
C GLU A 102 16.75 -6.89 1.46
N VAL A 103 16.33 -6.86 0.20
CA VAL A 103 15.03 -7.40 -0.21
C VAL A 103 15.02 -8.92 -0.05
N CYS A 104 16.08 -9.64 -0.38
CA CYS A 104 16.19 -11.07 -0.12
C CYS A 104 16.07 -11.39 1.37
N ASP A 105 16.75 -10.63 2.22
CA ASP A 105 16.67 -10.78 3.69
C ASP A 105 15.24 -10.57 4.20
N LEU A 106 14.55 -9.54 3.70
CA LEU A 106 13.15 -9.28 4.05
C LEU A 106 12.24 -10.43 3.60
N VAL A 107 12.37 -10.88 2.36
CA VAL A 107 11.56 -11.99 1.82
C VAL A 107 11.81 -13.28 2.59
N VAL A 108 13.04 -13.62 2.92
CA VAL A 108 13.38 -14.79 3.75
C VAL A 108 12.79 -14.65 5.15
N THR A 109 12.83 -13.46 5.74
CA THR A 109 12.24 -13.19 7.06
C THR A 109 10.72 -13.43 7.04
N PHE A 110 9.99 -12.85 6.09
CA PHE A 110 8.54 -13.06 6.00
C PHE A 110 8.18 -14.49 5.60
N ALA A 111 8.97 -15.13 4.73
CA ALA A 111 8.81 -16.54 4.40
C ALA A 111 8.94 -17.45 5.64
N SER A 112 9.85 -17.13 6.56
CA SER A 112 10.00 -17.89 7.82
C SER A 112 8.84 -17.70 8.82
N LEU A 113 8.06 -16.64 8.63
CA LEU A 113 6.88 -16.31 9.45
C LEU A 113 5.57 -16.80 8.83
N GLU A 114 5.62 -17.39 7.64
CA GLU A 114 4.42 -17.92 6.99
C GLU A 114 3.90 -19.15 7.72
N GLU A 115 2.59 -19.15 8.01
CA GLU A 115 1.86 -20.26 8.63
C GLU A 115 0.52 -20.47 7.92
N ASN A 116 0.33 -21.62 7.28
CA ASN A 116 -0.91 -22.00 6.62
C ASN A 116 -1.48 -20.91 5.69
N GLY A 117 -0.64 -20.35 4.85
CA GLY A 117 -1.00 -19.33 3.86
C GLY A 117 -1.11 -17.90 4.41
N THR A 118 -0.88 -17.69 5.71
CA THR A 118 -0.99 -16.37 6.35
C THR A 118 0.38 -15.78 6.66
N LEU A 119 0.47 -14.45 6.64
CA LEU A 119 1.60 -13.67 7.11
C LEU A 119 1.19 -12.73 8.23
N PRO A 120 2.11 -12.30 9.11
CA PRO A 120 1.82 -11.29 10.09
C PRO A 120 1.40 -9.96 9.43
N ASN A 121 0.31 -9.38 9.92
CA ASN A 121 -0.08 -8.01 9.55
C ASN A 121 0.84 -6.98 10.24
N THR A 122 1.23 -7.25 11.50
CA THR A 122 2.15 -6.42 12.28
C THR A 122 3.17 -7.27 13.02
N LEU A 123 4.37 -6.72 13.16
CA LEU A 123 5.44 -7.30 13.98
C LEU A 123 5.76 -6.34 15.14
N GLN A 124 5.48 -6.77 16.36
CA GLN A 124 5.72 -5.99 17.58
C GLN A 124 6.75 -6.72 18.46
N GLY A 125 8.01 -6.36 18.36
CA GLY A 125 9.09 -7.15 18.92
C GLY A 125 9.09 -8.56 18.35
N ASP A 126 8.98 -9.59 19.18
CA ASP A 126 8.87 -10.98 18.74
C ASP A 126 7.41 -11.45 18.53
N ASN A 127 6.44 -10.57 18.72
CA ASN A 127 5.04 -10.90 18.53
C ASN A 127 4.62 -10.73 17.07
N ALA A 128 4.26 -11.83 16.41
CA ALA A 128 3.79 -11.93 15.02
C ALA A 128 2.39 -12.57 14.93
N THR A 129 1.57 -12.45 15.98
CA THR A 129 0.30 -13.18 16.10
C THR A 129 -0.86 -12.52 15.36
N ASN A 130 -0.82 -11.20 15.11
CA ASN A 130 -1.84 -10.55 14.32
C ASN A 130 -1.65 -10.89 12.83
N ARG A 131 -2.62 -11.63 12.28
CA ARG A 131 -2.62 -12.09 10.89
C ARG A 131 -3.89 -11.65 10.13
N ASP A 132 -4.54 -10.58 10.59
CA ASP A 132 -5.76 -10.03 10.01
C ASP A 132 -5.44 -9.22 8.75
N THR A 133 -5.06 -9.93 7.68
CA THR A 133 -4.67 -9.35 6.40
C THR A 133 -4.86 -10.37 5.28
N SER A 134 -5.51 -9.96 4.18
CA SER A 134 -5.66 -10.76 2.96
C SER A 134 -4.68 -10.34 1.87
N ASP A 135 -4.08 -9.17 1.98
CA ASP A 135 -3.23 -8.62 0.92
C ASP A 135 -1.73 -8.87 1.18
N ALA A 136 -1.26 -8.89 2.43
CA ALA A 136 0.17 -9.08 2.72
C ALA A 136 0.74 -10.38 2.13
N PRO A 137 0.11 -11.60 2.26
CA PRO A 137 0.60 -12.79 1.58
C PRO A 137 0.62 -12.68 0.06
N LEU A 138 -0.30 -11.92 -0.53
CA LEU A 138 -0.35 -11.70 -1.98
C LEU A 138 0.71 -10.67 -2.44
N TRP A 139 1.01 -9.65 -1.64
CA TRP A 139 2.14 -8.75 -1.88
C TRP A 139 3.49 -9.47 -1.77
N PHE A 140 3.59 -10.48 -0.90
CA PHE A 140 4.74 -11.39 -0.90
C PHE A 140 4.91 -12.07 -2.27
N GLY A 141 3.83 -12.49 -2.92
CA GLY A 141 3.85 -13.00 -4.28
C GLY A 141 4.38 -11.98 -5.29
N VAL A 142 3.97 -10.73 -5.19
CA VAL A 142 4.43 -9.64 -6.08
C VAL A 142 5.94 -9.43 -5.98
N ILE A 143 6.48 -9.33 -4.76
CA ILE A 143 7.93 -9.13 -4.61
C ILE A 143 8.74 -10.37 -5.03
N CYS A 144 8.21 -11.58 -4.85
CA CYS A 144 8.81 -12.80 -5.37
C CYS A 144 8.90 -12.80 -6.90
N GLU A 145 7.83 -12.38 -7.59
CA GLU A 145 7.82 -12.22 -9.04
C GLU A 145 8.88 -11.21 -9.51
N GLU A 146 8.97 -10.04 -8.86
CA GLU A 146 9.94 -9.00 -9.20
C GLU A 146 11.39 -9.45 -8.93
N LEU A 147 11.65 -10.23 -7.89
CA LEU A 147 12.96 -10.85 -7.63
C LEU A 147 13.30 -11.87 -8.73
N THR A 148 12.34 -12.70 -9.14
CA THR A 148 12.53 -13.65 -10.25
C THR A 148 12.85 -12.93 -11.56
N ALA A 149 12.13 -11.84 -11.85
CA ALA A 149 12.40 -11.00 -13.02
C ALA A 149 13.80 -10.33 -12.98
N SER A 150 14.35 -10.10 -11.80
CA SER A 150 15.74 -9.62 -11.63
C SER A 150 16.80 -10.74 -11.72
N GLY A 151 16.39 -11.99 -11.99
CA GLY A 151 17.27 -13.13 -12.21
C GLY A 151 17.55 -14.00 -10.98
N LEU A 152 16.82 -13.80 -9.87
CA LEU A 152 16.95 -14.64 -8.70
C LEU A 152 16.12 -15.93 -8.82
N ASP A 153 16.66 -17.02 -8.29
CA ASP A 153 15.99 -18.32 -8.20
C ASP A 153 15.41 -18.51 -6.79
N LEU A 154 14.09 -18.39 -6.65
CA LEU A 154 13.37 -18.50 -5.38
C LEU A 154 13.54 -19.87 -4.71
N SER A 155 13.85 -20.94 -5.47
CA SER A 155 14.10 -22.27 -4.92
C SER A 155 15.42 -22.35 -4.12
N ARG A 156 16.31 -21.39 -4.33
CA ARG A 156 17.61 -21.30 -3.64
C ARG A 156 17.57 -20.38 -2.41
N LEU A 157 16.58 -19.52 -2.30
CA LEU A 157 16.39 -18.69 -1.11
C LEU A 157 15.72 -19.54 -0.03
N GLN A 158 16.47 -19.81 1.06
CA GLN A 158 16.03 -20.67 2.14
C GLN A 158 15.48 -19.86 3.31
N ALA A 159 14.27 -20.21 3.75
CA ALA A 159 13.59 -19.67 4.93
C ALA A 159 13.35 -20.84 5.91
N ALA A 160 14.21 -20.99 6.89
CA ALA A 160 14.26 -22.14 7.79
C ALA A 160 14.45 -23.46 7.01
N ASP A 161 13.43 -24.32 7.02
CA ASP A 161 13.44 -25.65 6.37
C ASP A 161 12.77 -25.69 5.00
N ARG A 162 12.28 -24.53 4.51
CA ARG A 162 11.58 -24.40 3.23
C ARG A 162 12.26 -23.35 2.35
N SER A 163 12.18 -23.54 1.03
CA SER A 163 12.53 -22.48 0.09
C SER A 163 11.41 -21.42 0.00
N VAL A 164 11.76 -20.22 -0.44
CA VAL A 164 10.78 -19.15 -0.71
C VAL A 164 9.74 -19.58 -1.75
N LEU A 165 10.15 -20.42 -2.73
CA LEU A 165 9.22 -20.98 -3.70
C LEU A 165 8.17 -21.90 -3.05
N GLU A 166 8.58 -22.77 -2.11
CA GLU A 166 7.65 -23.63 -1.37
C GLU A 166 6.70 -22.83 -0.48
N VAL A 167 7.16 -21.72 0.10
CA VAL A 167 6.31 -20.79 0.86
C VAL A 167 5.27 -20.13 -0.06
N LEU A 168 5.67 -19.69 -1.26
CA LEU A 168 4.78 -19.12 -2.26
C LEU A 168 3.67 -20.12 -2.67
N GLN A 169 4.04 -21.37 -2.88
CA GLN A 169 3.10 -22.46 -3.17
C GLN A 169 2.18 -22.76 -1.99
N SER A 170 2.69 -22.70 -0.75
CA SER A 170 1.89 -22.81 0.48
C SER A 170 0.81 -21.73 0.55
N ILE A 171 1.18 -20.47 0.32
CA ILE A 171 0.23 -19.35 0.28
C ILE A 171 -0.88 -19.64 -0.74
N ALA A 172 -0.52 -19.96 -1.97
CA ALA A 172 -1.50 -20.23 -3.04
C ALA A 172 -2.44 -21.39 -2.70
N SER A 173 -1.91 -22.49 -2.19
CA SER A 173 -2.70 -23.67 -1.82
C SER A 173 -3.68 -23.36 -0.66
N ASN A 174 -3.22 -22.66 0.37
CA ASN A 174 -4.08 -22.30 1.49
C ASN A 174 -5.13 -21.24 1.11
N TYR A 175 -4.84 -20.32 0.21
CA TYR A 175 -5.85 -19.38 -0.32
C TYR A 175 -6.94 -20.12 -1.11
N ARG A 176 -6.56 -21.15 -1.87
CA ARG A 176 -7.52 -22.02 -2.57
C ARG A 176 -8.36 -22.83 -1.59
N ASP A 177 -7.73 -23.47 -0.62
CA ASP A 177 -8.35 -24.50 0.25
C ASP A 177 -8.98 -23.89 1.52
N GLY A 178 -8.63 -22.64 1.86
CA GLY A 178 -9.06 -21.89 3.05
C GLY A 178 -7.96 -21.75 4.09
N THR A 179 -7.75 -20.51 4.56
CA THR A 179 -6.79 -20.17 5.61
C THR A 179 -7.43 -20.21 7.01
N PRO A 180 -6.63 -20.35 8.10
CA PRO A 180 -7.16 -20.36 9.45
C PRO A 180 -7.88 -19.07 9.88
N ASN A 181 -7.54 -17.93 9.27
CA ASN A 181 -8.15 -16.62 9.51
C ASN A 181 -9.34 -16.31 8.58
N GLY A 182 -9.84 -17.30 7.83
CA GLY A 182 -11.10 -17.24 7.09
C GLY A 182 -11.02 -16.81 5.63
N ILE A 183 -9.84 -16.52 5.10
CA ILE A 183 -9.66 -16.23 3.67
C ILE A 183 -9.86 -17.51 2.88
N ARG A 184 -10.60 -17.46 1.75
CA ARG A 184 -10.82 -18.65 0.93
C ARG A 184 -11.23 -18.30 -0.49
N MET A 185 -11.00 -19.24 -1.39
CA MET A 185 -11.47 -19.15 -2.76
C MET A 185 -12.93 -19.57 -2.89
N ASP A 186 -13.66 -18.87 -3.74
CA ASP A 186 -14.96 -19.32 -4.26
C ASP A 186 -14.75 -20.27 -5.44
N GLU A 187 -15.13 -21.53 -5.30
CA GLU A 187 -14.92 -22.57 -6.32
C GLU A 187 -15.62 -22.25 -7.66
N VAL A 188 -16.74 -21.50 -7.62
CA VAL A 188 -17.52 -21.16 -8.82
C VAL A 188 -16.81 -20.12 -9.66
N SER A 189 -16.21 -19.13 -9.03
CA SER A 189 -15.56 -18.00 -9.71
C SER A 189 -14.03 -18.08 -9.74
N GLY A 190 -13.41 -18.83 -8.85
CA GLY A 190 -11.96 -18.84 -8.64
C GLY A 190 -11.42 -17.58 -7.95
N LEU A 191 -12.30 -16.71 -7.43
CA LEU A 191 -11.97 -15.46 -6.75
C LEU A 191 -11.83 -15.66 -5.25
N ILE A 192 -11.08 -14.76 -4.59
CA ILE A 192 -10.80 -14.84 -3.16
C ILE A 192 -11.81 -14.04 -2.36
N TRP A 193 -12.53 -14.72 -1.47
CA TRP A 193 -13.34 -14.08 -0.44
C TRP A 193 -12.45 -13.63 0.72
N SER A 194 -12.61 -12.39 1.15
CA SER A 194 -11.85 -11.74 2.21
C SER A 194 -12.76 -11.36 3.37
N PRO A 195 -12.36 -11.65 4.62
CA PRO A 195 -13.03 -11.16 5.82
C PRO A 195 -13.04 -9.63 5.89
N THR A 196 -13.91 -9.09 6.75
CA THR A 196 -14.01 -7.66 6.99
C THR A 196 -12.69 -7.08 7.54
N HIS A 197 -12.29 -5.90 7.05
CA HIS A 197 -11.08 -5.16 7.46
C HIS A 197 -9.72 -5.85 7.21
N PHE A 198 -9.66 -6.81 6.27
CA PHE A 198 -8.43 -7.56 5.95
C PHE A 198 -7.65 -6.97 4.75
N THR A 199 -8.07 -5.84 4.19
CA THR A 199 -7.36 -5.13 3.11
C THR A 199 -6.55 -3.95 3.66
N TRP A 200 -5.85 -3.21 2.80
CA TRP A 200 -5.14 -2.00 3.21
C TRP A 200 -6.08 -0.89 3.76
N MET A 201 -7.37 -0.97 3.43
CA MET A 201 -8.41 -0.14 4.04
C MET A 201 -8.95 -0.80 5.31
N ASP A 202 -8.08 -1.03 6.28
CA ASP A 202 -8.27 -1.91 7.43
C ASP A 202 -8.69 -1.20 8.73
N THR A 203 -9.03 0.10 8.68
CA THR A 203 -9.52 0.80 9.87
C THR A 203 -10.80 0.13 10.38
N ASN A 204 -10.64 -0.58 11.50
CA ASN A 204 -11.76 -1.21 12.17
C ASN A 204 -12.54 -0.20 13.03
N HIS A 205 -13.60 -0.66 13.59
CA HIS A 205 -14.67 0.04 14.27
C HIS A 205 -14.30 1.30 15.10
N PRO A 206 -15.04 2.43 14.99
CA PRO A 206 -16.08 2.67 14.01
C PRO A 206 -15.45 3.04 12.67
N ALA A 207 -15.51 2.15 11.75
CA ALA A 207 -14.86 2.40 10.48
C ALA A 207 -15.82 2.22 9.33
N GLY A 208 -15.58 2.94 8.29
CA GLY A 208 -16.44 2.99 7.18
C GLY A 208 -16.05 2.14 5.99
N THR A 209 -15.19 1.13 6.14
CA THR A 209 -14.71 0.33 5.01
C THR A 209 -14.54 -1.13 5.38
N PRO A 210 -15.62 -1.85 5.75
CA PRO A 210 -15.53 -3.26 6.11
C PRO A 210 -15.00 -4.12 4.96
N ARG A 211 -15.44 -3.90 3.73
CA ARG A 211 -14.99 -4.57 2.49
C ARG A 211 -15.00 -6.10 2.60
N GLU A 212 -16.02 -6.64 3.24
CA GLU A 212 -16.28 -8.08 3.31
C GLU A 212 -16.77 -8.59 1.97
N GLY A 213 -16.17 -9.64 1.47
CA GLY A 213 -16.51 -10.24 0.16
C GLY A 213 -15.30 -10.34 -0.75
N TYR A 214 -15.38 -9.80 -1.95
CA TYR A 214 -14.36 -9.94 -2.98
C TYR A 214 -13.78 -8.56 -3.35
N PRO A 215 -12.80 -8.01 -2.59
CA PRO A 215 -12.19 -6.72 -2.92
C PRO A 215 -11.39 -6.78 -4.22
N VAL A 216 -11.45 -5.71 -5.03
CA VAL A 216 -10.89 -5.70 -6.40
C VAL A 216 -9.37 -5.89 -6.43
N GLU A 217 -8.64 -5.25 -5.51
CA GLU A 217 -7.19 -5.37 -5.42
C GLU A 217 -6.74 -6.75 -4.94
N ILE A 218 -7.51 -7.40 -4.07
CA ILE A 218 -7.23 -8.77 -3.64
C ILE A 218 -7.32 -9.72 -4.84
N GLN A 219 -8.32 -9.56 -5.70
CA GLN A 219 -8.44 -10.38 -6.91
C GLN A 219 -7.27 -10.12 -7.87
N ALA A 220 -6.88 -8.87 -8.04
CA ALA A 220 -5.75 -8.51 -8.91
C ALA A 220 -4.44 -9.12 -8.41
N LEU A 221 -4.17 -9.03 -7.13
CA LEU A 221 -3.00 -9.66 -6.50
C LEU A 221 -3.04 -11.18 -6.60
N TRP A 222 -4.22 -11.80 -6.38
CA TRP A 222 -4.41 -13.25 -6.53
C TRP A 222 -4.15 -13.73 -7.95
N ILE A 223 -4.72 -13.07 -8.95
CA ILE A 223 -4.49 -13.41 -10.36
C ILE A 223 -2.99 -13.28 -10.70
N ARG A 224 -2.32 -12.24 -10.19
CA ARG A 224 -0.89 -12.07 -10.40
C ARG A 224 -0.06 -13.17 -9.74
N LEU A 225 -0.45 -13.62 -8.54
CA LEU A 225 0.16 -14.79 -7.90
C LEU A 225 0.00 -16.05 -8.77
N LEU A 226 -1.22 -16.32 -9.28
CA LEU A 226 -1.48 -17.48 -10.13
C LEU A 226 -0.66 -17.49 -11.43
N ARG A 227 -0.36 -16.30 -11.98
CA ARG A 227 0.41 -16.17 -13.24
C ARG A 227 1.88 -16.62 -13.13
N GLN A 228 2.44 -16.64 -11.92
CA GLN A 228 3.83 -17.04 -11.69
C GLN A 228 3.99 -18.48 -11.21
N LEU A 229 2.88 -19.19 -10.98
CA LEU A 229 2.88 -20.58 -10.57
C LEU A 229 2.95 -21.53 -11.76
N SER A 230 3.18 -22.82 -11.49
CA SER A 230 3.28 -23.87 -12.50
C SER A 230 1.97 -24.13 -13.24
N ASP A 231 2.04 -24.86 -14.37
CA ASP A 231 0.93 -25.14 -15.29
C ASP A 231 -0.30 -25.80 -14.62
N GLU A 232 -0.11 -26.44 -13.48
CA GLU A 232 -1.23 -27.03 -12.70
C GLU A 232 -2.25 -25.99 -12.22
N TRP A 233 -1.86 -24.70 -12.14
CA TRP A 233 -2.71 -23.58 -11.75
C TRP A 233 -3.38 -22.88 -12.93
N ASP A 234 -3.05 -23.25 -14.18
CA ASP A 234 -3.57 -22.56 -15.38
C ASP A 234 -5.10 -22.59 -15.49
N GLY A 235 -5.74 -23.70 -15.13
CA GLY A 235 -7.20 -23.79 -15.11
C GLY A 235 -7.84 -22.77 -14.15
N LEU A 236 -7.31 -22.67 -12.96
CA LEU A 236 -7.78 -21.72 -11.95
C LEU A 236 -7.47 -20.27 -12.33
N LYS A 237 -6.28 -20.02 -12.88
CA LYS A 237 -5.90 -18.69 -13.39
C LYS A 237 -6.90 -18.20 -14.45
N LEU A 238 -7.21 -18.99 -15.44
CA LEU A 238 -8.17 -18.64 -16.49
C LEU A 238 -9.58 -18.42 -15.94
N GLN A 239 -10.00 -19.22 -14.97
CA GLN A 239 -11.29 -19.06 -14.28
C GLN A 239 -11.35 -17.73 -13.52
N ALA A 240 -10.33 -17.41 -12.71
CA ALA A 240 -10.26 -16.18 -11.95
C ALA A 240 -10.22 -14.92 -12.86
N GLU A 241 -9.41 -14.93 -13.91
CA GLU A 241 -9.33 -13.87 -14.91
C GLU A 241 -10.68 -13.64 -15.62
N GLY A 242 -11.33 -14.72 -16.04
CA GLY A 242 -12.65 -14.66 -16.68
C GLY A 242 -13.73 -14.11 -15.76
N SER A 243 -13.73 -14.53 -14.50
CA SER A 243 -14.65 -14.04 -13.47
C SER A 243 -14.38 -12.58 -13.12
N PHE A 244 -13.13 -12.18 -12.96
CA PHE A 244 -12.75 -10.80 -12.72
C PHE A 244 -13.27 -9.88 -13.82
N LYS A 245 -12.98 -10.20 -15.07
CA LYS A 245 -13.44 -9.44 -16.23
C LYS A 245 -14.96 -9.28 -16.28
N LYS A 246 -15.69 -10.36 -15.99
CA LYS A 246 -17.16 -10.41 -16.07
C LYS A 246 -17.84 -9.66 -14.92
N LEU A 247 -17.31 -9.80 -13.69
CA LEU A 247 -18.04 -9.38 -12.47
C LEU A 247 -17.66 -7.99 -11.98
N PHE A 248 -16.46 -7.47 -12.32
CA PHE A 248 -15.99 -6.17 -11.83
C PHE A 248 -16.21 -5.00 -12.79
N SER A 249 -16.54 -5.24 -14.06
CA SER A 249 -16.79 -4.16 -15.01
C SER A 249 -18.17 -3.53 -14.77
N LEU A 250 -18.20 -2.22 -14.55
CA LEU A 250 -19.42 -1.46 -14.34
C LEU A 250 -19.81 -0.62 -15.58
N GLU A 251 -21.10 -0.35 -15.72
CA GLU A 251 -21.64 0.51 -16.80
C GLU A 251 -21.15 1.97 -16.68
N GLU A 252 -20.82 2.41 -15.47
CA GLU A 252 -20.27 3.74 -15.17
C GLU A 252 -18.87 3.96 -15.76
N GLY A 253 -18.21 2.92 -16.24
CA GLY A 253 -16.89 3.00 -16.85
C GLY A 253 -15.74 2.90 -15.85
N TRP A 254 -15.96 2.31 -14.68
CA TRP A 254 -14.89 1.92 -13.76
C TRP A 254 -15.13 0.51 -13.19
N LEU A 255 -14.20 0.01 -12.38
CA LEU A 255 -14.34 -1.29 -11.74
C LEU A 255 -15.12 -1.16 -10.43
N ALA A 256 -15.94 -2.14 -10.13
CA ALA A 256 -16.49 -2.30 -8.78
C ALA A 256 -15.36 -2.31 -7.75
N ASP A 257 -15.52 -1.60 -6.63
CA ASP A 257 -14.53 -1.61 -5.56
C ASP A 257 -14.42 -3.00 -4.92
N GLN A 258 -15.54 -3.67 -4.81
CA GLN A 258 -15.67 -5.05 -4.35
C GLN A 258 -16.97 -5.67 -4.86
N LEU A 259 -17.06 -6.99 -4.72
CA LEU A 259 -18.35 -7.68 -4.77
C LEU A 259 -18.75 -8.00 -3.33
N VAL A 260 -19.79 -7.34 -2.83
CA VAL A 260 -20.24 -7.46 -1.44
C VAL A 260 -20.90 -8.82 -1.21
N ALA A 261 -20.34 -9.61 -0.32
CA ALA A 261 -20.82 -10.95 -0.04
C ALA A 261 -20.48 -11.39 1.39
N GLY A 262 -21.46 -11.80 2.15
CA GLY A 262 -21.21 -12.50 3.41
C GLY A 262 -20.50 -13.84 3.20
N GLU A 263 -20.00 -14.40 4.28
CA GLU A 263 -19.27 -15.66 4.27
C GLU A 263 -20.06 -16.81 3.59
N GLY A 264 -19.40 -17.52 2.68
CA GLY A 264 -19.98 -18.67 1.95
C GLY A 264 -20.87 -18.31 0.76
N LYS A 265 -21.08 -17.03 0.47
CA LYS A 265 -21.81 -16.58 -0.72
C LYS A 265 -20.85 -16.47 -1.90
N SER A 266 -21.20 -17.07 -3.04
CA SER A 266 -20.40 -17.00 -4.26
C SER A 266 -20.27 -15.57 -4.81
N ALA A 267 -19.16 -15.28 -5.45
CA ALA A 267 -18.94 -14.02 -6.16
C ALA A 267 -19.97 -13.79 -7.28
N THR A 268 -20.49 -14.83 -7.87
CA THR A 268 -21.53 -14.74 -8.93
C THR A 268 -22.88 -14.27 -8.42
N ASP A 269 -23.13 -14.39 -7.11
CA ASP A 269 -24.36 -13.96 -6.44
C ASP A 269 -24.15 -12.70 -5.58
N ALA A 270 -22.92 -12.16 -5.57
CA ALA A 270 -22.56 -10.98 -4.82
C ALA A 270 -23.02 -9.69 -5.50
N MET A 271 -23.17 -8.62 -4.73
CA MET A 271 -23.58 -7.31 -5.24
C MET A 271 -22.35 -6.45 -5.54
N PRO A 272 -22.18 -5.97 -6.79
CA PRO A 272 -21.10 -5.04 -7.10
C PRO A 272 -21.26 -3.71 -6.34
N ASP A 273 -20.19 -3.25 -5.72
CA ASP A 273 -20.10 -1.94 -5.07
C ASP A 273 -19.54 -0.92 -6.09
N ASN A 274 -20.35 0.06 -6.47
CA ASN A 274 -19.97 1.06 -7.46
C ASN A 274 -19.17 2.23 -6.88
N ALA A 275 -18.78 2.18 -5.62
CA ALA A 275 -17.95 3.20 -5.00
C ALA A 275 -16.64 3.38 -5.78
N LEU A 276 -16.46 4.54 -6.39
CA LEU A 276 -15.21 4.84 -7.09
C LEU A 276 -14.12 5.13 -6.07
N ARG A 277 -13.21 4.17 -5.91
CA ARG A 277 -12.05 4.21 -5.00
C ARG A 277 -10.74 4.04 -5.76
N SER A 278 -9.62 4.32 -5.10
CA SER A 278 -8.28 4.14 -5.65
C SER A 278 -7.90 2.66 -5.92
N ASN A 279 -8.66 1.69 -5.39
CA ASN A 279 -8.32 0.27 -5.46
C ASN A 279 -8.36 -0.32 -6.87
N GLY A 280 -9.27 0.16 -7.72
CA GLY A 280 -9.30 -0.24 -9.14
C GLY A 280 -8.03 0.14 -9.91
N LEU A 281 -7.31 1.19 -9.47
CA LEU A 281 -6.02 1.57 -10.05
C LEU A 281 -4.92 0.54 -9.77
N LEU A 282 -4.97 -0.14 -8.60
CA LEU A 282 -4.07 -1.25 -8.29
C LEU A 282 -4.26 -2.39 -9.30
N ALA A 283 -5.51 -2.74 -9.62
CA ALA A 283 -5.77 -3.79 -10.61
C ALA A 283 -5.21 -3.43 -12.00
N VAL A 284 -5.29 -2.15 -12.40
CA VAL A 284 -4.68 -1.66 -13.65
C VAL A 284 -3.15 -1.74 -13.56
N ALA A 285 -2.53 -1.18 -12.52
CA ALA A 285 -1.07 -1.16 -12.36
C ALA A 285 -0.47 -2.57 -12.23
N LEU A 286 -1.20 -3.52 -11.66
CA LEU A 286 -0.82 -4.94 -11.59
C LEU A 286 -1.03 -5.71 -12.91
N GLY A 287 -1.51 -5.06 -13.97
CA GLY A 287 -1.63 -5.66 -15.30
C GLY A 287 -2.74 -6.72 -15.43
N VAL A 288 -3.80 -6.59 -14.64
CA VAL A 288 -4.93 -7.54 -14.65
C VAL A 288 -6.08 -7.03 -15.52
N VAL A 289 -6.17 -5.73 -15.74
CA VAL A 289 -7.26 -5.09 -16.47
C VAL A 289 -6.89 -4.91 -17.95
N GLU A 290 -7.82 -5.25 -18.85
CA GLU A 290 -7.63 -5.02 -20.29
C GLU A 290 -7.52 -3.52 -20.62
N PRO A 291 -6.88 -3.14 -21.77
CA PRO A 291 -6.56 -1.75 -22.07
C PRO A 291 -7.74 -0.79 -22.06
N GLU A 292 -8.89 -1.17 -22.60
CA GLU A 292 -10.04 -0.25 -22.68
C GLU A 292 -10.70 0.01 -21.33
N PRO A 293 -11.06 -0.99 -20.50
CA PRO A 293 -11.50 -0.77 -19.13
C PRO A 293 -10.44 -0.05 -18.28
N ALA A 294 -9.14 -0.32 -18.50
CA ALA A 294 -8.06 0.38 -17.81
C ALA A 294 -8.06 1.89 -18.10
N ARG A 295 -8.24 2.29 -19.37
CA ARG A 295 -8.36 3.70 -19.76
C ARG A 295 -9.56 4.38 -19.12
N GLN A 296 -10.70 3.69 -19.08
CA GLN A 296 -11.93 4.20 -18.46
C GLN A 296 -11.73 4.39 -16.95
N MET A 297 -11.15 3.41 -16.26
CA MET A 297 -10.81 3.50 -14.83
C MET A 297 -9.86 4.67 -14.53
N VAL A 298 -8.80 4.82 -15.32
CA VAL A 298 -7.84 5.91 -15.18
C VAL A 298 -8.50 7.27 -15.43
N ALA A 299 -9.36 7.38 -16.44
CA ALA A 299 -10.09 8.63 -16.74
C ALA A 299 -11.08 9.00 -15.62
N ALA A 300 -11.78 8.03 -15.05
CA ALA A 300 -12.65 8.24 -13.89
C ALA A 300 -11.85 8.68 -12.65
N ALA A 301 -10.74 8.02 -12.37
CA ALA A 301 -9.85 8.38 -11.26
C ALA A 301 -9.26 9.79 -11.44
N GLN A 302 -8.79 10.13 -12.63
CA GLN A 302 -8.28 11.48 -12.96
C GLN A 302 -9.32 12.56 -12.67
N ARG A 303 -10.57 12.31 -13.02
CA ARG A 303 -11.67 13.27 -12.85
C ARG A 303 -12.09 13.46 -11.41
N HIS A 304 -12.12 12.38 -10.62
CA HIS A 304 -12.81 12.37 -9.33
C HIS A 304 -11.91 12.10 -8.12
N LEU A 305 -10.76 11.45 -8.32
CA LEU A 305 -9.90 11.02 -7.22
C LEU A 305 -8.59 11.80 -7.11
N VAL A 306 -7.95 12.12 -8.25
CA VAL A 306 -6.61 12.74 -8.24
C VAL A 306 -6.67 14.16 -7.71
N VAL A 307 -5.78 14.44 -6.76
CA VAL A 307 -5.49 15.77 -6.21
C VAL A 307 -3.98 16.01 -6.27
N PRO A 308 -3.48 17.24 -6.15
CA PRO A 308 -2.05 17.48 -6.12
C PRO A 308 -1.35 16.66 -5.03
N GLY A 309 -0.41 15.81 -5.44
CA GLY A 309 0.40 14.98 -4.53
C GLY A 309 -0.25 13.68 -4.03
N ALA A 310 -1.54 13.42 -4.31
CA ALA A 310 -2.24 12.26 -3.75
C ALA A 310 -3.47 11.82 -4.59
N VAL A 311 -4.07 10.72 -4.18
CA VAL A 311 -5.33 10.19 -4.75
C VAL A 311 -6.34 9.94 -3.64
N ARG A 312 -7.54 10.46 -3.76
CA ARG A 312 -8.63 10.24 -2.79
C ARG A 312 -8.93 8.74 -2.65
N SER A 313 -9.20 8.32 -1.43
CA SER A 313 -9.63 6.96 -1.12
C SER A 313 -11.06 6.65 -1.57
N LEU A 314 -11.89 7.69 -1.75
CA LEU A 314 -13.27 7.61 -2.25
C LEU A 314 -13.58 8.91 -3.02
N ALA A 315 -14.28 8.78 -4.14
CA ALA A 315 -14.82 9.91 -4.88
C ALA A 315 -16.07 10.51 -4.20
N PRO A 316 -16.30 11.83 -4.32
CA PRO A 316 -17.52 12.47 -3.81
C PRO A 316 -18.75 12.20 -4.70
N LEU A 317 -19.07 10.94 -4.89
CA LEU A 317 -20.17 10.43 -5.70
C LEU A 317 -21.15 9.64 -4.85
N VAL A 318 -22.37 9.42 -5.36
CA VAL A 318 -23.34 8.51 -4.76
C VAL A 318 -22.86 7.08 -4.93
N VAL A 319 -23.00 6.26 -3.88
CA VAL A 319 -22.58 4.85 -3.88
C VAL A 319 -23.78 3.90 -3.79
N ASN A 320 -23.62 2.74 -4.37
CA ASN A 320 -24.56 1.63 -4.28
C ASN A 320 -23.77 0.30 -4.23
N PRO A 321 -23.94 -0.51 -3.17
CA PRO A 321 -24.87 -0.35 -2.02
C PRO A 321 -24.50 0.83 -1.12
N PRO A 322 -25.46 1.35 -0.33
CA PRO A 322 -25.20 2.36 0.68
C PRO A 322 -24.20 1.87 1.73
N LEU A 323 -23.34 2.76 2.22
CA LEU A 323 -22.31 2.46 3.22
C LEU A 323 -22.62 3.19 4.54
N PRO A 324 -23.38 2.59 5.48
CA PRO A 324 -23.63 3.19 6.79
C PRO A 324 -22.37 3.09 7.67
N ILE A 325 -21.95 4.22 8.23
CA ILE A 325 -20.86 4.29 9.21
C ILE A 325 -21.49 4.52 10.58
N MET A 326 -21.33 3.51 11.45
CA MET A 326 -21.93 3.52 12.78
C MET A 326 -20.88 3.78 13.85
N SER A 327 -21.16 4.65 14.83
CA SER A 327 -20.37 4.79 16.03
C SER A 327 -20.54 3.57 16.97
N LEU A 328 -19.71 3.50 18.00
CA LEU A 328 -19.75 2.42 19.00
C LEU A 328 -21.10 2.31 19.73
N ASP A 329 -21.81 3.42 19.90
CA ASP A 329 -23.13 3.46 20.53
C ASP A 329 -24.30 3.23 19.56
N GLY A 330 -24.00 2.93 18.29
CA GLY A 330 -24.99 2.69 17.25
C GLY A 330 -25.54 3.95 16.58
N THR A 331 -24.95 5.12 16.81
CA THR A 331 -25.33 6.35 16.11
C THR A 331 -24.80 6.34 14.67
N LEU A 332 -25.64 6.66 13.68
CA LEU A 332 -25.23 6.81 12.29
C LEU A 332 -24.44 8.11 12.11
N LEU A 333 -23.22 8.02 11.58
CA LEU A 333 -22.26 9.12 11.45
C LEU A 333 -22.24 9.79 10.09
N ASN A 334 -22.91 9.23 9.08
CA ASN A 334 -22.87 9.70 7.69
C ASN A 334 -24.20 9.61 6.95
N GLU A 335 -24.25 10.13 5.73
CA GLU A 335 -25.28 9.79 4.74
C GLU A 335 -24.85 8.52 4.02
N PRO A 336 -25.52 7.37 4.18
CA PRO A 336 -25.02 6.09 3.67
C PRO A 336 -24.80 6.00 2.15
N ASP A 337 -25.60 6.72 1.37
CA ASP A 337 -25.47 6.82 -0.09
C ASP A 337 -24.44 7.87 -0.55
N LYS A 338 -23.91 8.68 0.39
CA LYS A 338 -22.87 9.70 0.16
C LYS A 338 -21.81 9.66 1.25
N PRO A 339 -21.09 8.55 1.41
CA PRO A 339 -20.16 8.35 2.53
C PRO A 339 -18.89 9.20 2.44
N TYR A 340 -18.69 9.98 1.40
CA TYR A 340 -17.50 10.80 1.21
C TYR A 340 -17.28 11.79 2.36
N CYS A 341 -16.10 11.75 2.95
CA CYS A 341 -15.62 12.67 3.97
C CYS A 341 -14.15 13.04 3.67
N GLY A 342 -13.93 14.20 3.04
CA GLY A 342 -12.63 14.63 2.56
C GLY A 342 -11.71 15.22 3.63
N ARG A 343 -12.19 15.47 4.87
CA ARG A 343 -11.45 16.12 5.94
C ARG A 343 -11.06 15.15 7.04
N TYR A 344 -9.77 15.03 7.32
CA TYR A 344 -9.23 14.21 8.41
C TYR A 344 -8.95 15.09 9.64
N GLU A 345 -10.02 15.53 10.29
CA GLU A 345 -9.96 16.46 11.43
C GLU A 345 -11.05 16.19 12.47
N GLY A 346 -10.85 16.70 13.68
CA GLY A 346 -11.80 16.56 14.77
C GLY A 346 -11.58 15.30 15.61
N ASP A 347 -12.67 14.82 16.23
CA ASP A 347 -12.63 13.63 17.08
C ASP A 347 -12.23 12.37 16.32
N GLU A 348 -11.47 11.49 16.97
CA GLU A 348 -10.90 10.32 16.32
C GLU A 348 -11.97 9.34 15.84
N ASP A 349 -12.90 8.98 16.71
CA ASP A 349 -13.85 7.90 16.44
C ASP A 349 -15.02 8.36 15.56
N THR A 350 -15.48 9.60 15.72
CA THR A 350 -16.68 10.10 15.03
C THR A 350 -16.37 10.90 13.76
N ARG A 351 -15.10 11.29 13.53
CA ARG A 351 -14.70 12.13 12.40
C ARG A 351 -13.52 11.57 11.63
N ARG A 352 -12.36 11.37 12.29
CA ARG A 352 -11.12 10.99 11.59
C ARG A 352 -11.15 9.56 11.05
N LYS A 353 -11.53 8.57 11.87
CA LYS A 353 -11.64 7.17 11.39
C LYS A 353 -12.66 7.02 10.26
N PRO A 354 -13.88 7.59 10.34
CA PRO A 354 -14.80 7.59 9.21
C PRO A 354 -14.24 8.18 7.92
N ALA A 355 -13.42 9.23 8.00
CA ALA A 355 -12.82 9.88 6.83
C ALA A 355 -11.63 9.12 6.24
N TYR A 356 -10.91 8.32 7.05
CA TYR A 356 -9.59 7.78 6.75
C TYR A 356 -9.51 7.00 5.42
N HIS A 357 -10.55 6.20 5.11
CA HIS A 357 -10.66 5.50 3.83
C HIS A 357 -11.90 5.91 3.02
N ASN A 358 -12.60 6.98 3.42
CA ASN A 358 -13.78 7.47 2.71
C ASN A 358 -13.64 8.93 2.27
N GLY A 359 -12.47 9.33 1.80
CA GLY A 359 -12.32 10.66 1.21
C GLY A 359 -10.96 11.30 1.40
N THR A 360 -10.18 10.96 2.44
CA THR A 360 -8.78 11.38 2.53
C THR A 360 -8.00 10.97 1.30
N ALA A 361 -7.05 11.79 0.88
CA ALA A 361 -6.20 11.51 -0.25
C ALA A 361 -4.88 10.87 0.21
N TRP A 362 -4.62 9.68 -0.31
CA TRP A 362 -3.45 8.87 0.05
C TRP A 362 -2.29 9.12 -0.91
N VAL A 363 -1.12 9.44 -0.36
CA VAL A 363 0.05 9.80 -1.16
C VAL A 363 0.62 8.58 -1.90
N TRP A 364 0.64 7.40 -1.27
CA TRP A 364 1.12 6.18 -1.90
C TRP A 364 0.29 5.72 -3.11
N SER A 365 -0.97 6.13 -3.20
CA SER A 365 -1.85 5.82 -4.33
C SER A 365 -1.57 6.70 -5.57
N LEU A 366 -0.85 7.82 -5.44
CA LEU A 366 -0.49 8.66 -6.59
C LEU A 366 0.47 7.96 -7.55
N PRO A 367 1.60 7.36 -7.10
CA PRO A 367 2.42 6.55 -8.00
C PRO A 367 1.67 5.38 -8.62
N VAL A 368 0.75 4.73 -7.90
CA VAL A 368 -0.11 3.69 -8.49
C VAL A 368 -0.96 4.24 -9.63
N PHE A 369 -1.56 5.43 -9.46
CA PHE A 369 -2.27 6.11 -10.55
C PHE A 369 -1.34 6.42 -11.73
N CYS A 370 -0.12 6.89 -11.48
CA CYS A 370 0.85 7.22 -12.52
C CYS A 370 1.27 5.98 -13.32
N GLU A 371 1.51 4.85 -12.65
CA GLU A 371 1.79 3.56 -13.30
C GLU A 371 0.60 3.07 -14.11
N ALA A 372 -0.61 3.09 -13.53
CA ALA A 372 -1.84 2.73 -14.20
C ALA A 372 -2.10 3.59 -15.44
N LEU A 373 -1.85 4.91 -15.36
CA LEU A 373 -1.95 5.82 -16.49
C LEU A 373 -0.99 5.44 -17.61
N ALA A 374 0.28 5.21 -17.31
CA ALA A 374 1.26 4.83 -18.33
C ALA A 374 0.90 3.49 -18.96
N GLN A 375 0.55 2.50 -18.15
CA GLN A 375 0.21 1.14 -18.59
C GLN A 375 -1.06 1.08 -19.42
N ALA A 376 -2.12 1.80 -19.07
CA ALA A 376 -3.38 1.82 -19.83
C ALA A 376 -3.20 2.30 -21.28
N TRP A 377 -2.14 3.08 -21.56
CA TRP A 377 -1.74 3.54 -22.89
C TRP A 377 -0.44 2.89 -23.38
N ASP A 378 -0.09 1.70 -22.87
CA ASP A 378 1.06 0.90 -23.30
C ASP A 378 2.38 1.69 -23.29
N PHE A 379 2.59 2.49 -22.23
CA PHE A 379 3.78 3.31 -22.01
C PHE A 379 4.17 4.19 -23.21
N THR A 380 3.19 4.73 -23.94
CA THR A 380 3.48 5.72 -24.98
C THR A 380 4.24 6.91 -24.41
N PRO A 381 5.09 7.61 -25.21
CA PRO A 381 5.80 8.81 -24.73
C PRO A 381 4.87 9.86 -24.09
N GLN A 382 3.65 10.00 -24.61
CA GLN A 382 2.65 10.94 -24.10
C GLN A 382 2.11 10.51 -22.72
N SER A 383 1.78 9.23 -22.55
CA SER A 383 1.29 8.71 -21.26
C SER A 383 2.39 8.72 -20.20
N VAL A 384 3.62 8.40 -20.58
CA VAL A 384 4.79 8.49 -19.67
C VAL A 384 5.04 9.93 -19.24
N ALA A 385 5.01 10.90 -20.16
CA ALA A 385 5.19 12.32 -19.85
C ALA A 385 4.06 12.84 -18.93
N ALA A 386 2.81 12.45 -19.18
CA ALA A 386 1.68 12.79 -18.32
C ALA A 386 1.84 12.18 -16.92
N ALA A 387 2.16 10.89 -16.83
CA ALA A 387 2.38 10.20 -15.55
C ALA A 387 3.50 10.85 -14.72
N LYS A 388 4.63 11.21 -15.36
CA LYS A 388 5.71 11.96 -14.70
C LYS A 388 5.24 13.32 -14.16
N SER A 389 4.43 14.04 -14.93
CA SER A 389 3.90 15.35 -14.53
C SER A 389 3.00 15.23 -13.28
N TYR A 390 2.15 14.19 -13.23
CA TYR A 390 1.34 13.91 -12.03
C TYR A 390 2.22 13.55 -10.84
N LEU A 391 3.20 12.67 -11.02
CA LEU A 391 4.07 12.22 -9.94
C LEU A 391 4.89 13.37 -9.35
N LEU A 392 5.36 14.28 -10.18
CA LEU A 392 6.07 15.50 -9.75
C LEU A 392 5.22 16.44 -8.90
N SER A 393 3.88 16.34 -8.94
CA SER A 393 3.04 17.13 -8.04
C SER A 393 3.28 16.80 -6.55
N ALA A 394 3.86 15.63 -6.24
CA ALA A 394 4.26 15.26 -4.88
C ALA A 394 5.59 15.94 -4.43
N GLU A 395 6.34 16.59 -5.33
CA GLU A 395 7.63 17.21 -4.98
C GLU A 395 7.47 18.32 -3.93
N THR A 396 6.37 19.05 -3.96
CA THR A 396 6.09 20.11 -2.97
C THR A 396 5.98 19.55 -1.56
N LEU A 397 5.45 18.30 -1.42
CA LEU A 397 5.30 17.65 -0.12
C LEU A 397 6.66 17.31 0.52
N LEU A 398 7.72 17.11 -0.27
CA LEU A 398 9.08 16.91 0.24
C LEU A 398 9.68 18.16 0.90
N ASN A 399 9.07 19.34 0.69
CA ASN A 399 9.53 20.62 1.22
C ASN A 399 8.65 21.13 2.37
N GLU A 400 7.64 20.34 2.75
CA GLU A 400 6.67 20.70 3.79
C GLU A 400 6.59 19.56 4.83
N GLY A 401 6.04 19.83 6.01
CA GLY A 401 5.89 18.84 7.06
C GLY A 401 7.22 18.22 7.50
N CYS A 402 7.37 16.91 7.36
CA CYS A 402 8.63 16.20 7.57
C CYS A 402 9.55 16.35 6.35
N LEU A 403 10.44 17.33 6.41
CA LEU A 403 11.30 17.72 5.28
C LEU A 403 12.08 16.54 4.70
N GLY A 404 11.97 16.40 3.38
CA GLY A 404 12.60 15.30 2.64
C GLY A 404 11.78 14.02 2.57
N HIS A 405 10.63 13.94 3.27
CA HIS A 405 9.74 12.79 3.27
C HIS A 405 8.37 13.10 2.67
N LEU A 406 7.64 12.04 2.31
CA LEU A 406 6.25 12.12 1.90
C LEU A 406 5.33 11.68 3.05
N PRO A 407 4.24 12.40 3.31
CA PRO A 407 3.30 12.04 4.36
C PRO A 407 2.45 10.82 3.95
N GLU A 408 1.66 10.35 4.88
CA GLU A 408 0.69 9.28 4.70
C GLU A 408 -0.48 9.74 3.85
N ILE A 409 -1.20 10.76 4.33
CA ILE A 409 -2.43 11.27 3.74
C ILE A 409 -2.46 12.80 3.67
N LEU A 410 -3.34 13.29 2.81
CA LEU A 410 -3.77 14.68 2.75
C LEU A 410 -5.28 14.75 3.00
N ASP A 411 -5.80 15.90 3.42
CA ASP A 411 -7.23 16.16 3.29
C ASP A 411 -7.65 16.03 1.81
N GLY A 412 -8.69 15.27 1.52
CA GLY A 412 -9.24 15.11 0.16
C GLY A 412 -9.87 16.38 -0.38
N ASP A 413 -10.25 17.31 0.51
CA ASP A 413 -10.77 18.63 0.16
C ASP A 413 -9.68 19.70 0.25
N THR A 414 -9.79 20.75 -0.59
CA THR A 414 -8.93 21.92 -0.56
C THR A 414 -8.91 22.54 0.85
N PRO A 415 -7.73 22.90 1.40
CA PRO A 415 -6.41 23.08 0.77
C PRO A 415 -5.52 21.82 0.69
N HIS A 416 -6.01 20.63 0.90
CA HIS A 416 -5.24 19.37 0.88
C HIS A 416 -4.11 19.34 1.93
N THR A 417 -4.46 19.72 3.15
CA THR A 417 -3.52 19.76 4.28
C THR A 417 -2.95 18.38 4.58
N GLN A 418 -1.64 18.29 4.84
CA GLN A 418 -0.98 17.04 5.27
C GLN A 418 -1.55 16.56 6.61
N ARG A 419 -1.82 15.26 6.70
CA ARG A 419 -2.43 14.58 7.85
C ARG A 419 -1.79 13.22 8.04
N GLY A 420 -2.19 12.54 9.11
CA GLY A 420 -1.71 11.19 9.41
C GLY A 420 -0.24 11.18 9.81
N CYS A 421 0.47 10.18 9.37
CA CYS A 421 1.90 10.01 9.63
C CYS A 421 2.72 10.97 8.76
N ASP A 422 3.67 11.69 9.38
CA ASP A 422 4.43 12.75 8.71
C ASP A 422 5.40 12.21 7.65
N ALA A 423 5.89 10.98 7.83
CA ALA A 423 6.84 10.33 6.94
C ALA A 423 6.43 8.86 6.74
N GLN A 424 5.95 8.53 5.56
CA GLN A 424 5.40 7.22 5.25
C GLN A 424 6.27 6.47 4.23
N ALA A 425 6.69 5.25 4.59
CA ALA A 425 7.62 4.46 3.81
C ALA A 425 7.09 4.09 2.41
N TRP A 426 5.85 3.57 2.31
CA TRP A 426 5.28 3.19 1.01
C TRP A 426 5.00 4.38 0.10
N SER A 427 4.72 5.59 0.67
CA SER A 427 4.57 6.81 -0.15
C SER A 427 5.87 7.14 -0.87
N VAL A 428 7.00 7.06 -0.17
CA VAL A 428 8.33 7.34 -0.72
C VAL A 428 8.79 6.23 -1.67
N SER A 429 8.65 4.97 -1.26
CA SER A 429 9.15 3.82 -2.03
C SER A 429 8.43 3.66 -3.36
N GLU A 430 7.10 3.75 -3.37
CA GLU A 430 6.33 3.64 -4.61
C GLU A 430 6.54 4.85 -5.53
N ALA A 431 6.68 6.07 -4.97
CA ALA A 431 7.05 7.23 -5.78
C ALA A 431 8.42 7.05 -6.45
N TYR A 432 9.42 6.52 -5.72
CA TYR A 432 10.73 6.23 -6.29
C TYR A 432 10.66 5.13 -7.36
N ARG A 433 9.99 4.02 -7.06
CA ARG A 433 9.85 2.88 -7.98
C ARG A 433 9.20 3.29 -9.30
N VAL A 434 8.08 3.99 -9.22
CA VAL A 434 7.35 4.41 -10.42
C VAL A 434 8.11 5.49 -11.20
N TRP A 435 8.80 6.41 -10.51
CA TRP A 435 9.68 7.35 -11.18
C TRP A 435 10.78 6.64 -12.00
N LYS A 436 11.40 5.61 -11.41
CA LYS A 436 12.39 4.77 -12.11
C LYS A 436 11.76 4.08 -13.32
N LEU A 437 10.64 3.40 -13.13
CA LEU A 437 9.90 2.71 -14.18
C LEU A 437 9.61 3.65 -15.38
N LEU A 438 9.09 4.86 -15.10
CA LEU A 438 8.75 5.83 -16.13
C LEU A 438 9.98 6.44 -16.85
N ASN A 439 11.17 6.36 -16.26
CA ASN A 439 12.41 6.81 -16.89
C ASN A 439 13.10 5.73 -17.71
N GLU A 440 12.74 4.47 -17.53
CA GLU A 440 13.26 3.32 -18.26
C GLU A 440 12.42 2.98 -19.51
N LYS A 441 11.22 3.53 -19.61
CA LYS A 441 10.28 3.41 -20.73
C LYS A 441 10.33 4.62 -21.66
#